data_2d619ae6ff4eb02804edf604d0bf504a
#
_entry.id   2d619ae6ff4eb02804edf604d0bf504a
#
_cell.length_a   1.000
_cell.length_b   1.000
_cell.length_c   1.000
_cell.angle_alpha   90.00
_cell.angle_beta   90.00
_cell.angle_gamma   90.00
#
_symmetry.space_group_name_H-M   'P 1'
#
loop_
_entity.id
_entity.type
_entity.pdbx_description
1 polymer ?
#
loop_
_entity_poly.entity_id
_entity_poly.type
_entity_poly.pdbx_seq_one_letter_code
_entity_poly.pdbx_strand_id
1 'polypeptide(L)'
;MKEKIRSKKEISNFFSFLWIDASLIIHSIKFYKEILIEKYIQGREIQAAILGNKKLGIIELKPKRKFYDYEAKYKKSAKTKHIIPVDLSKKNLNIVLNTSLKAHKLIGCKGVTRSDFKFYNNKFYLLEINTQPGMTSLSLVPEIAKYNKISFKQLIEKIL
;
A
#
# COMPACT_ATOMS: atom_id res chain seq x y z
N MET A 1 10.48 -4.92 -10.34
CA MET A 1 10.47 -5.07 -11.81
C MET A 1 9.02 -5.29 -12.19
N LYS A 2 8.47 -4.40 -12.99
CA LYS A 2 7.10 -4.48 -13.54
C LYS A 2 7.23 -4.94 -14.97
N GLU A 3 6.59 -6.03 -15.34
CA GLU A 3 6.60 -6.51 -16.70
C GLU A 3 5.19 -6.60 -17.26
N LYS A 4 5.03 -6.17 -18.51
CA LYS A 4 3.77 -6.17 -19.23
C LYS A 4 3.79 -7.36 -20.18
N ILE A 5 2.93 -8.33 -19.92
CA ILE A 5 2.83 -9.55 -20.73
C ILE A 5 1.63 -9.46 -21.66
N ARG A 6 1.88 -9.68 -22.96
CA ARG A 6 0.88 -9.58 -24.04
C ARG A 6 0.62 -10.90 -24.75
N SER A 7 1.45 -11.94 -24.51
CA SER A 7 1.31 -13.20 -25.22
C SER A 7 1.65 -14.43 -24.37
N LYS A 8 1.10 -15.60 -24.76
CA LYS A 8 1.42 -16.89 -24.12
C LYS A 8 2.92 -17.24 -24.18
N LYS A 9 3.64 -16.78 -25.22
CA LYS A 9 5.06 -17.05 -25.42
C LYS A 9 5.93 -16.29 -24.41
N GLU A 10 5.53 -15.04 -24.09
CA GLU A 10 6.19 -14.23 -23.07
C GLU A 10 5.98 -14.82 -21.66
N ILE A 11 4.81 -15.46 -21.42
CA ILE A 11 4.52 -16.17 -20.16
C ILE A 11 5.55 -17.28 -19.92
N SER A 12 5.81 -18.14 -20.92
CA SER A 12 6.73 -19.29 -20.78
C SER A 12 8.14 -18.88 -20.36
N ASN A 13 8.65 -17.75 -20.88
CA ASN A 13 9.98 -17.24 -20.54
C ASN A 13 10.05 -16.62 -19.14
N PHE A 14 8.93 -16.11 -18.66
CA PHE A 14 8.84 -15.46 -17.33
C PHE A 14 8.72 -16.48 -16.19
N PHE A 15 8.08 -17.63 -16.44
CA PHE A 15 7.78 -18.65 -15.43
C PHE A 15 8.98 -19.44 -14.94
N SER A 16 10.09 -19.44 -15.67
CA SER A 16 11.33 -20.06 -15.16
C SER A 16 11.87 -19.38 -13.89
N PHE A 17 11.37 -18.19 -13.56
CA PHE A 17 11.85 -17.34 -12.44
C PHE A 17 10.85 -17.12 -11.30
N LEU A 18 9.57 -17.42 -11.47
CA LEU A 18 8.52 -17.06 -10.48
C LEU A 18 7.54 -18.22 -10.25
N TRP A 19 7.40 -18.64 -8.99
CA TRP A 19 6.34 -19.54 -8.53
C TRP A 19 4.98 -18.80 -8.52
N ILE A 20 4.43 -18.54 -9.69
CA ILE A 20 3.08 -17.98 -9.87
C ILE A 20 2.23 -19.07 -10.50
N ASP A 21 0.97 -19.18 -10.07
CA ASP A 21 0.02 -20.11 -10.68
C ASP A 21 -0.24 -19.72 -12.14
N ALA A 22 0.41 -20.46 -13.04
CA ALA A 22 0.30 -20.25 -14.49
C ALA A 22 -1.15 -20.33 -14.98
N SER A 23 -2.00 -21.10 -14.31
CA SER A 23 -3.40 -21.27 -14.70
C SER A 23 -4.19 -19.98 -14.54
N LEU A 24 -3.92 -19.22 -13.46
CA LEU A 24 -4.57 -17.96 -13.18
C LEU A 24 -4.21 -16.89 -14.23
N ILE A 25 -2.95 -16.84 -14.64
CA ILE A 25 -2.48 -15.89 -15.66
C ILE A 25 -3.08 -16.22 -17.03
N ILE A 26 -3.06 -17.50 -17.42
CA ILE A 26 -3.67 -17.96 -18.68
C ILE A 26 -5.16 -17.65 -18.69
N HIS A 27 -5.85 -17.84 -17.57
CA HIS A 27 -7.26 -17.50 -17.43
C HIS A 27 -7.48 -15.99 -17.60
N SER A 28 -6.69 -15.17 -16.91
CA SER A 28 -6.80 -13.70 -16.98
C SER A 28 -6.55 -13.14 -18.38
N ILE A 29 -5.59 -13.68 -19.13
CA ILE A 29 -5.30 -13.25 -20.52
C ILE A 29 -6.48 -13.53 -21.49
N LYS A 30 -7.34 -14.49 -21.18
CA LYS A 30 -8.55 -14.74 -21.99
C LYS A 30 -9.54 -13.57 -21.92
N PHE A 31 -9.57 -12.85 -20.83
CA PHE A 31 -10.52 -11.77 -20.57
C PHE A 31 -9.93 -10.36 -20.75
N TYR A 32 -8.63 -10.21 -20.57
CA TYR A 32 -7.94 -8.93 -20.62
C TYR A 32 -6.89 -8.91 -21.71
N LYS A 33 -6.85 -7.84 -22.50
CA LYS A 33 -5.84 -7.64 -23.57
C LYS A 33 -4.41 -7.56 -23.01
N GLU A 34 -4.28 -7.04 -21.78
CA GLU A 34 -3.01 -6.82 -21.11
C GLU A 34 -3.17 -7.14 -19.62
N ILE A 35 -2.16 -7.75 -19.02
CA ILE A 35 -2.05 -7.96 -17.57
C ILE A 35 -0.71 -7.43 -17.08
N LEU A 36 -0.72 -6.88 -15.87
CA LEU A 36 0.49 -6.44 -15.17
C LEU A 36 0.92 -7.53 -14.19
N ILE A 37 2.15 -8.00 -14.33
CA ILE A 37 2.75 -8.95 -13.38
C ILE A 37 3.89 -8.27 -12.66
N GLU A 38 3.86 -8.32 -11.32
CA GLU A 38 4.87 -7.74 -10.47
C GLU A 38 5.47 -8.82 -9.56
N LYS A 39 6.76 -8.64 -9.21
CA LYS A 39 7.40 -9.50 -8.22
C LYS A 39 6.67 -9.38 -6.88
N TYR A 40 6.24 -10.51 -6.33
CA TYR A 40 5.66 -10.52 -4.99
C TYR A 40 6.74 -10.19 -3.94
N ILE A 41 6.48 -9.17 -3.14
CA ILE A 41 7.33 -8.76 -2.03
C ILE A 41 6.70 -9.26 -0.74
N GLN A 42 7.42 -10.13 -0.04
CA GLN A 42 7.02 -10.60 1.29
C GLN A 42 7.20 -9.50 2.35
N GLY A 43 6.71 -9.77 3.57
CA GLY A 43 7.00 -8.96 4.74
C GLY A 43 5.83 -8.19 5.30
N ARG A 44 6.13 -7.28 6.22
CA ARG A 44 5.17 -6.48 6.95
C ARG A 44 4.54 -5.43 6.03
N GLU A 45 3.25 -5.22 6.19
CA GLU A 45 2.52 -4.18 5.46
C GLU A 45 2.51 -2.88 6.25
N ILE A 46 3.22 -1.89 5.74
CA ILE A 46 3.38 -0.58 6.36
C ILE A 46 2.72 0.46 5.48
N GLN A 47 1.89 1.29 6.06
CA GLN A 47 1.25 2.37 5.34
C GLN A 47 1.54 3.72 6.01
N ALA A 48 1.86 4.71 5.19
CA ALA A 48 2.18 6.05 5.65
C ALA A 48 1.28 7.09 5.01
N ALA A 49 0.82 8.04 5.81
CA ALA A 49 -0.01 9.14 5.36
C ALA A 49 0.74 10.47 5.40
N ILE A 50 0.55 11.26 4.36
CA ILE A 50 1.02 12.63 4.22
C ILE A 50 -0.20 13.55 4.09
N LEU A 51 -0.18 14.69 4.75
CA LEU A 51 -1.22 15.72 4.67
C LEU A 51 -0.57 17.05 4.31
N GLY A 52 -0.75 17.50 3.09
CA GLY A 52 -0.03 18.64 2.53
C GLY A 52 1.49 18.43 2.63
N ASN A 53 2.19 19.30 3.32
CA ASN A 53 3.64 19.18 3.55
C ASN A 53 4.01 18.43 4.85
N LYS A 54 3.02 17.90 5.58
CA LYS A 54 3.23 17.29 6.89
C LYS A 54 3.16 15.76 6.81
N LYS A 55 4.09 15.10 7.47
CA LYS A 55 4.07 13.67 7.73
C LYS A 55 2.98 13.38 8.78
N LEU A 56 1.86 12.79 8.35
CA LEU A 56 0.75 12.54 9.25
C LEU A 56 1.03 11.37 10.19
N GLY A 57 1.62 10.29 9.67
CA GLY A 57 1.97 9.13 10.49
C GLY A 57 2.03 7.83 9.70
N ILE A 58 2.21 6.74 10.45
CA ILE A 58 2.39 5.39 9.93
C ILE A 58 1.51 4.41 10.69
N ILE A 59 0.98 3.41 9.99
CA ILE A 59 0.24 2.29 10.54
C ILE A 59 0.73 0.99 9.92
N GLU A 60 0.76 -0.09 10.67
CA GLU A 60 1.01 -1.44 10.17
C GLU A 60 -0.27 -2.22 10.10
N LEU A 61 -0.45 -2.95 9.01
CA LEU A 61 -1.55 -3.88 8.82
C LEU A 61 -1.04 -5.32 8.98
N LYS A 62 -1.67 -6.05 9.87
CA LYS A 62 -1.39 -7.48 10.07
C LYS A 62 -2.64 -8.29 9.71
N PRO A 63 -2.78 -8.68 8.42
CA PRO A 63 -3.90 -9.50 7.99
C PRO A 63 -3.81 -10.89 8.61
N LYS A 64 -4.94 -11.49 8.97
CA LYS A 64 -4.98 -12.90 9.39
C LYS A 64 -4.74 -13.88 8.24
N ARG A 65 -5.02 -13.46 7.01
CA ARG A 65 -4.81 -14.21 5.76
C ARG A 65 -3.48 -13.85 5.12
N LYS A 66 -2.93 -14.73 4.27
CA LYS A 66 -1.65 -14.49 3.57
C LYS A 66 -1.65 -13.27 2.66
N PHE A 67 -2.82 -12.81 2.20
CA PHE A 67 -2.96 -11.64 1.33
C PHE A 67 -3.90 -10.61 1.95
N TYR A 68 -3.54 -9.33 1.81
CA TYR A 68 -4.39 -8.19 2.13
C TYR A 68 -5.22 -7.84 0.89
N ASP A 69 -6.22 -8.67 0.61
CA ASP A 69 -7.13 -8.53 -0.52
C ASP A 69 -8.28 -7.55 -0.24
N TYR A 70 -9.18 -7.41 -1.22
CA TYR A 70 -10.36 -6.55 -1.11
C TYR A 70 -11.24 -6.94 0.10
N GLU A 71 -11.40 -8.23 0.38
CA GLU A 71 -12.17 -8.69 1.54
C GLU A 71 -11.52 -8.29 2.87
N ALA A 72 -10.18 -8.34 2.95
CA ALA A 72 -9.43 -7.91 4.12
C ALA A 72 -9.53 -6.39 4.36
N LYS A 73 -9.75 -5.61 3.28
CA LYS A 73 -9.90 -4.14 3.36
C LYS A 73 -11.27 -3.70 3.88
N TYR A 74 -12.34 -4.38 3.49
CA TYR A 74 -13.70 -3.84 3.65
C TYR A 74 -14.66 -4.69 4.47
N LYS A 75 -14.39 -5.98 4.69
CA LYS A 75 -15.23 -6.83 5.55
C LYS A 75 -14.77 -6.75 7.00
N LYS A 76 -15.66 -6.32 7.91
CA LYS A 76 -15.41 -6.37 9.37
C LYS A 76 -15.01 -7.76 9.89
N SER A 77 -15.43 -8.82 9.19
CA SER A 77 -15.07 -10.21 9.50
C SER A 77 -13.62 -10.58 9.14
N ALA A 78 -12.94 -9.82 8.30
CA ALA A 78 -11.57 -10.11 7.85
C ALA A 78 -10.52 -9.98 8.95
N LYS A 79 -10.86 -9.32 10.07
CA LYS A 79 -10.04 -9.22 11.30
C LYS A 79 -8.57 -8.82 11.04
N THR A 80 -8.33 -7.93 10.07
CA THR A 80 -7.02 -7.31 9.92
C THR A 80 -6.71 -6.50 11.17
N LYS A 81 -5.58 -6.80 11.80
CA LYS A 81 -5.14 -6.03 12.98
C LYS A 81 -4.41 -4.78 12.52
N HIS A 82 -4.85 -3.63 12.98
CA HIS A 82 -4.18 -2.35 12.82
C HIS A 82 -3.26 -2.11 14.00
N ILE A 83 -2.02 -1.77 13.76
CA ILE A 83 -1.00 -1.55 14.78
C ILE A 83 -0.48 -0.13 14.65
N ILE A 84 -0.75 0.67 15.68
CA ILE A 84 -0.28 2.03 15.82
C ILE A 84 -0.04 2.29 17.33
N PRO A 85 1.16 2.70 17.78
CA PRO A 85 2.37 2.96 17.01
C PRO A 85 2.96 1.69 16.39
N VAL A 86 3.66 1.86 15.29
CA VAL A 86 4.34 0.76 14.59
C VAL A 86 5.67 0.48 15.28
N ASP A 87 5.95 -0.80 15.53
CA ASP A 87 7.23 -1.24 16.07
C ASP A 87 8.33 -1.23 14.99
N LEU A 88 8.93 -0.07 14.81
CA LEU A 88 10.05 0.21 13.92
C LEU A 88 11.03 1.16 14.61
N SER A 89 12.32 1.02 14.29
CA SER A 89 13.33 1.98 14.74
C SER A 89 13.03 3.40 14.24
N LYS A 90 13.45 4.42 14.99
CA LYS A 90 13.33 5.83 14.57
C LYS A 90 13.91 6.08 13.17
N LYS A 91 15.02 5.41 12.83
CA LYS A 91 15.62 5.47 11.49
C LYS A 91 14.64 4.96 10.42
N ASN A 92 14.02 3.81 10.63
CA ASN A 92 13.08 3.19 9.71
C ASN A 92 11.78 4.01 9.57
N LEU A 93 11.24 4.53 10.66
CA LEU A 93 10.09 5.45 10.63
C LEU A 93 10.40 6.68 9.76
N ASN A 94 11.58 7.28 9.93
CA ASN A 94 12.00 8.42 9.13
C ASN A 94 12.18 8.08 7.65
N ILE A 95 12.71 6.91 7.32
CA ILE A 95 12.85 6.46 5.92
C ILE A 95 11.48 6.40 5.25
N VAL A 96 10.50 5.73 5.87
CA VAL A 96 9.14 5.60 5.31
C VAL A 96 8.49 6.97 5.11
N LEU A 97 8.49 7.81 6.16
CA LEU A 97 7.86 9.12 6.11
C LEU A 97 8.53 10.08 5.12
N ASN A 98 9.87 10.05 5.02
CA ASN A 98 10.60 10.86 4.06
C ASN A 98 10.33 10.39 2.62
N THR A 99 10.32 9.08 2.38
CA THR A 99 10.00 8.51 1.07
C THR A 99 8.58 8.88 0.65
N SER A 100 7.60 8.74 1.56
CA SER A 100 6.21 9.11 1.29
C SER A 100 6.06 10.60 0.99
N LEU A 101 6.72 11.48 1.76
CA LEU A 101 6.67 12.92 1.51
C LEU A 101 7.34 13.30 0.18
N LYS A 102 8.48 12.67 -0.14
CA LYS A 102 9.15 12.87 -1.43
C LYS A 102 8.25 12.44 -2.59
N ALA A 103 7.64 11.29 -2.50
CA ALA A 103 6.74 10.76 -3.50
C ALA A 103 5.49 11.64 -3.67
N HIS A 104 4.86 12.07 -2.57
CA HIS A 104 3.74 13.02 -2.56
C HIS A 104 4.07 14.31 -3.33
N LYS A 105 5.25 14.89 -3.07
CA LYS A 105 5.71 16.11 -3.75
C LYS A 105 6.01 15.89 -5.22
N LEU A 106 6.66 14.77 -5.57
CA LEU A 106 7.02 14.45 -6.96
C LEU A 106 5.80 14.31 -7.89
N ILE A 107 4.69 13.78 -7.36
CA ILE A 107 3.43 13.67 -8.13
C ILE A 107 2.53 14.92 -8.02
N GLY A 108 3.02 16.00 -7.38
CA GLY A 108 2.32 17.28 -7.29
C GLY A 108 1.11 17.29 -6.37
N CYS A 109 0.98 16.36 -5.42
CA CYS A 109 -0.17 16.32 -4.51
C CYS A 109 -0.15 17.48 -3.51
N LYS A 110 -1.34 18.03 -3.23
CA LYS A 110 -1.54 19.12 -2.26
C LYS A 110 -2.29 18.67 -1.01
N GLY A 111 -3.29 17.81 -1.16
CA GLY A 111 -4.15 17.33 -0.08
C GLY A 111 -3.51 16.18 0.71
N VAL A 112 -4.18 15.06 0.78
CA VAL A 112 -3.72 13.87 1.51
C VAL A 112 -3.33 12.74 0.56
N THR A 113 -2.27 12.00 0.91
CA THR A 113 -1.89 10.77 0.22
C THR A 113 -1.59 9.67 1.22
N ARG A 114 -1.78 8.41 0.78
CA ARG A 114 -1.33 7.23 1.50
C ARG A 114 -0.35 6.46 0.61
N SER A 115 0.81 6.17 1.15
CA SER A 115 1.83 5.35 0.51
C SER A 115 1.84 3.98 1.15
N ASP A 116 1.75 2.93 0.35
CA ASP A 116 1.69 1.53 0.78
C ASP A 116 3.05 0.87 0.55
N PHE A 117 3.61 0.27 1.61
CA PHE A 117 4.94 -0.34 1.60
C PHE A 117 4.89 -1.80 2.04
N LYS A 118 5.81 -2.59 1.52
CA LYS A 118 6.28 -3.81 2.16
C LYS A 118 7.63 -3.56 2.85
N PHE A 119 7.76 -4.05 4.09
CA PHE A 119 9.00 -4.04 4.84
C PHE A 119 9.52 -5.47 4.97
N TYR A 120 10.61 -5.77 4.28
CA TYR A 120 11.22 -7.08 4.21
C TYR A 120 12.75 -6.99 4.18
N ASN A 121 13.44 -7.84 4.95
CA ASN A 121 14.91 -7.86 5.05
C ASN A 121 15.50 -6.46 5.31
N ASN A 122 14.91 -5.73 6.25
CA ASN A 122 15.32 -4.38 6.65
C ASN A 122 15.29 -3.32 5.52
N LYS A 123 14.50 -3.58 4.47
CA LYS A 123 14.29 -2.68 3.32
C LYS A 123 12.80 -2.37 3.16
N PHE A 124 12.52 -1.15 2.73
CA PHE A 124 11.17 -0.73 2.35
C PHE A 124 11.02 -0.76 0.83
N TYR A 125 9.92 -1.33 0.40
CA TYR A 125 9.50 -1.38 -1.00
C TYR A 125 8.20 -0.59 -1.11
N LEU A 126 8.25 0.57 -1.76
CA LEU A 126 7.05 1.34 -2.07
C LEU A 126 6.30 0.63 -3.18
N LEU A 127 5.06 0.24 -2.91
CA LEU A 127 4.19 -0.47 -3.85
C LEU A 127 3.34 0.51 -4.64
N GLU A 128 2.64 1.40 -3.94
CA GLU A 128 1.73 2.37 -4.55
C GLU A 128 1.60 3.65 -3.73
N ILE A 129 1.12 4.70 -4.38
CA ILE A 129 0.66 5.93 -3.75
C ILE A 129 -0.79 6.14 -4.12
N ASN A 130 -1.65 6.18 -3.11
CA ASN A 130 -3.05 6.50 -3.27
C ASN A 130 -3.26 8.00 -3.02
N THR A 131 -3.68 8.71 -4.07
CA THR A 131 -3.91 10.18 -4.03
C THR A 131 -5.31 10.54 -3.56
N GLN A 132 -6.22 9.55 -3.49
CA GLN A 132 -7.58 9.69 -2.95
C GLN A 132 -7.86 8.54 -1.96
N PRO A 133 -7.14 8.50 -0.81
CA PRO A 133 -7.33 7.45 0.17
C PRO A 133 -8.75 7.53 0.76
N GLY A 134 -9.30 6.37 1.12
CA GLY A 134 -10.62 6.32 1.74
C GLY A 134 -10.72 7.16 3.00
N MET A 135 -11.88 7.80 3.20
CA MET A 135 -12.20 8.71 4.32
C MET A 135 -13.43 8.23 5.10
N THR A 136 -13.55 6.93 5.33
CA THR A 136 -14.60 6.37 6.20
C THR A 136 -14.04 6.12 7.60
N SER A 137 -14.92 5.79 8.55
CA SER A 137 -14.52 5.42 9.92
C SER A 137 -13.60 4.20 10.01
N LEU A 138 -13.52 3.39 8.95
CA LEU A 138 -12.66 2.21 8.84
C LEU A 138 -11.39 2.49 8.02
N SER A 139 -11.23 3.71 7.55
CA SER A 139 -10.11 4.08 6.67
C SER A 139 -8.88 4.46 7.47
N LEU A 140 -7.71 4.09 6.95
CA LEU A 140 -6.43 4.19 7.66
C LEU A 140 -5.97 5.64 7.88
N VAL A 141 -6.24 6.54 6.94
CA VAL A 141 -5.86 7.96 7.09
C VAL A 141 -6.58 8.63 8.26
N PRO A 142 -7.91 8.52 8.40
CA PRO A 142 -8.62 8.98 9.59
C PRO A 142 -8.11 8.35 10.90
N GLU A 143 -7.74 7.06 10.88
CA GLU A 143 -7.20 6.36 12.04
C GLU A 143 -5.82 6.92 12.45
N ILE A 144 -4.92 7.12 11.49
CA ILE A 144 -3.61 7.75 11.71
C ILE A 144 -3.78 9.19 12.23
N ALA A 145 -4.71 9.96 11.65
CA ALA A 145 -5.02 11.32 12.09
C ALA A 145 -5.50 11.36 13.55
N LYS A 146 -6.44 10.49 13.89
CA LYS A 146 -6.98 10.36 15.26
C LYS A 146 -5.88 10.01 16.26
N TYR A 147 -4.98 9.10 15.92
CA TYR A 147 -3.82 8.76 16.76
C TYR A 147 -2.95 9.98 17.04
N ASN A 148 -2.79 10.86 16.07
CA ASN A 148 -2.06 12.13 16.19
C ASN A 148 -2.93 13.30 16.72
N LYS A 149 -4.05 13.01 17.37
CA LYS A 149 -4.96 13.98 17.99
C LYS A 149 -5.58 14.97 16.99
N ILE A 150 -5.69 14.58 15.72
CA ILE A 150 -6.39 15.33 14.67
C ILE A 150 -7.78 14.71 14.51
N SER A 151 -8.82 15.46 14.82
CA SER A 151 -10.20 15.01 14.63
C SER A 151 -10.53 14.84 13.13
N PHE A 152 -11.57 14.05 12.82
CA PHE A 152 -12.00 13.88 11.44
C PHE A 152 -12.38 15.22 10.77
N LYS A 153 -13.08 16.10 11.50
CA LYS A 153 -13.41 17.45 11.04
C LYS A 153 -12.14 18.23 10.68
N GLN A 154 -11.18 18.30 11.59
CA GLN A 154 -9.89 18.98 11.35
C GLN A 154 -9.10 18.36 10.18
N LEU A 155 -9.20 17.05 9.98
CA LEU A 155 -8.58 16.38 8.82
C LEU A 155 -9.20 16.87 7.51
N ILE A 156 -10.53 16.91 7.42
CA ILE A 156 -11.24 17.39 6.23
C ILE A 156 -10.95 18.86 5.96
N GLU A 157 -11.02 19.74 6.99
CA GLU A 157 -10.69 21.17 6.86
C GLU A 157 -9.27 21.44 6.35
N LYS A 158 -8.33 20.51 6.56
CA LYS A 158 -6.94 20.62 6.06
C LYS A 158 -6.73 20.04 4.66
N ILE A 159 -7.71 19.33 4.14
CA ILE A 159 -7.68 18.75 2.79
C ILE A 159 -8.31 19.73 1.78
N LEU A 160 -9.33 20.46 2.23
CA LEU A 160 -10.03 21.49 1.45
C LEU A 160 -9.18 22.77 1.34
#